data_36fd2f6928a165e5eb275f4daf87978a
#
_entry.id   36fd2f6928a165e5eb275f4daf87978a
#
_cell.length_a   1.000
_cell.length_b   1.000
_cell.length_c   1.000
_cell.angle_alpha   90.00
_cell.angle_beta   90.00
_cell.angle_gamma   90.00
#
_symmetry.space_group_name_H-M   'P 1'
#
loop_
_entity.id
_entity.type
_entity.pdbx_description
1 polymer ?
#
loop_
_entity_poly.entity_id
_entity_poly.type
_entity_poly.pdbx_seq_one_letter_code
_entity_poly.pdbx_strand_id
1 'polypeptide(L)'
;MVVTYDPHSTYQHPDHVHAARVATRAVDAGDVVAKLYYKAHGSSYWRRLNQSLADIGIQRPAPSGEILWMLESVEQRITTTVDVGQVIDRKRTALHSHASQVGSSLAGKLPAAQFSYAFDTEEYIRARDTTGTSTPEGDLFTGLARVSSP
;
A
#
# COMPACT_ATOMS: atom_id res chain seq x y z
N MET A 1 -14.26 2.99 -8.18
CA MET A 1 -12.90 2.54 -7.84
C MET A 1 -12.95 1.56 -6.68
N VAL A 2 -12.09 0.54 -6.73
CA VAL A 2 -11.88 -0.44 -5.63
C VAL A 2 -10.40 -0.49 -5.30
N VAL A 3 -10.06 -0.58 -4.02
CA VAL A 3 -8.70 -0.84 -3.53
C VAL A 3 -8.75 -2.11 -2.68
N THR A 4 -7.81 -3.02 -2.90
CA THR A 4 -7.69 -4.26 -2.14
C THR A 4 -6.22 -4.64 -1.95
N TYR A 5 -5.94 -5.79 -1.36
CA TYR A 5 -4.57 -6.31 -1.21
C TYR A 5 -4.02 -6.84 -2.54
N ASP A 6 -2.67 -6.85 -2.68
CA ASP A 6 -2.03 -7.55 -3.80
C ASP A 6 -2.07 -9.07 -3.53
N PRO A 7 -2.70 -9.87 -4.41
CA PRO A 7 -2.76 -11.32 -4.24
C PRO A 7 -1.39 -12.00 -4.41
N HIS A 8 -0.39 -11.26 -4.91
CA HIS A 8 1.00 -11.72 -5.13
C HIS A 8 2.01 -10.97 -4.25
N SER A 9 1.55 -10.35 -3.15
CA SER A 9 2.43 -9.63 -2.24
C SER A 9 3.39 -10.56 -1.51
N THR A 10 4.47 -10.00 -0.95
CA THR A 10 5.40 -10.74 -0.07
C THR A 10 4.77 -11.16 1.25
N TYR A 11 3.66 -10.53 1.65
CA TYR A 11 2.90 -10.86 2.85
C TYR A 11 1.64 -11.64 2.48
N GLN A 12 1.74 -12.98 2.52
CA GLN A 12 0.70 -13.92 2.09
C GLN A 12 -0.25 -14.33 3.25
N HIS A 13 -0.81 -13.34 3.97
CA HIS A 13 -1.84 -13.68 4.96
C HIS A 13 -3.10 -14.23 4.25
N PRO A 14 -3.68 -15.38 4.69
CA PRO A 14 -4.81 -16.00 4.01
C PRO A 14 -5.99 -15.05 3.79
N ASP A 15 -6.32 -14.21 4.78
CA ASP A 15 -7.42 -13.26 4.68
C ASP A 15 -7.16 -12.17 3.63
N HIS A 16 -5.90 -11.69 3.50
CA HIS A 16 -5.53 -10.71 2.48
C HIS A 16 -5.66 -11.29 1.07
N VAL A 17 -5.15 -12.51 0.89
CA VAL A 17 -5.25 -13.24 -0.39
C VAL A 17 -6.72 -13.51 -0.74
N HIS A 18 -7.53 -13.91 0.24
CA HIS A 18 -8.96 -14.16 0.04
C HIS A 18 -9.70 -12.85 -0.31
N ALA A 19 -9.50 -11.78 0.43
CA ALA A 19 -10.10 -10.47 0.15
C ALA A 19 -9.73 -9.96 -1.25
N ALA A 20 -8.46 -10.10 -1.65
CA ALA A 20 -8.00 -9.74 -2.98
C ALA A 20 -8.74 -10.52 -4.08
N ARG A 21 -8.86 -11.84 -3.92
CA ARG A 21 -9.57 -12.71 -4.89
C ARG A 21 -11.05 -12.38 -4.99
N VAL A 22 -11.72 -12.14 -3.86
CA VAL A 22 -13.15 -11.78 -3.85
C VAL A 22 -13.35 -10.44 -4.54
N ALA A 23 -12.57 -9.41 -4.17
CA ALA A 23 -12.66 -8.09 -4.76
C ALA A 23 -12.39 -8.11 -6.28
N THR A 24 -11.36 -8.83 -6.72
CA THR A 24 -11.01 -8.96 -8.14
C THR A 24 -12.16 -9.62 -8.92
N ARG A 25 -12.68 -10.76 -8.44
CA ARG A 25 -13.80 -11.45 -9.10
C ARG A 25 -15.08 -10.60 -9.13
N ALA A 26 -15.37 -9.85 -8.09
CA ALA A 26 -16.52 -8.94 -8.05
C ALA A 26 -16.38 -7.81 -9.09
N VAL A 27 -15.17 -7.27 -9.26
CA VAL A 27 -14.86 -6.27 -10.27
C VAL A 27 -14.95 -6.85 -11.69
N ASP A 28 -14.46 -8.06 -11.88
CA ASP A 28 -14.48 -8.75 -13.21
C ASP A 28 -15.89 -9.19 -13.63
N ALA A 29 -16.78 -9.43 -12.66
CA ALA A 29 -18.16 -9.83 -12.91
C ALA A 29 -19.08 -8.67 -13.32
N GLY A 30 -18.61 -7.41 -13.28
CA GLY A 30 -19.43 -6.23 -13.59
C GLY A 30 -18.64 -5.10 -14.22
N ASP A 31 -19.38 -4.15 -14.82
CA ASP A 31 -18.79 -2.99 -15.53
C ASP A 31 -18.83 -1.67 -14.74
N VAL A 32 -19.26 -1.72 -13.48
CA VAL A 32 -19.45 -0.52 -12.66
C VAL A 32 -18.14 0.05 -12.13
N VAL A 33 -17.12 -0.79 -11.95
CA VAL A 33 -15.83 -0.42 -11.36
C VAL A 33 -14.84 -0.03 -12.46
N ALA A 34 -14.56 1.26 -12.58
CA ALA A 34 -13.62 1.77 -13.58
C ALA A 34 -12.15 1.47 -13.25
N LYS A 35 -11.78 1.47 -11.97
CA LYS A 35 -10.40 1.22 -11.53
C LYS A 35 -10.32 0.24 -10.38
N LEU A 36 -9.40 -0.73 -10.48
CA LEU A 36 -9.00 -1.65 -9.40
C LEU A 36 -7.53 -1.44 -9.10
N TYR A 37 -7.21 -1.22 -7.83
CA TYR A 37 -5.84 -1.11 -7.34
C TYR A 37 -5.53 -2.17 -6.28
N TYR A 38 -4.32 -2.71 -6.36
CA TYR A 38 -3.74 -3.54 -5.32
C TYR A 38 -2.77 -2.70 -4.49
N LYS A 39 -2.94 -2.68 -3.15
CA LYS A 39 -1.98 -2.05 -2.24
C LYS A 39 -0.65 -2.79 -2.35
N ALA A 40 0.41 -2.05 -2.67
CA ALA A 40 1.75 -2.60 -2.87
C ALA A 40 2.71 -2.18 -1.75
N HIS A 41 3.72 -3.02 -1.50
CA HIS A 41 4.86 -2.73 -0.65
C HIS A 41 6.11 -3.26 -1.35
N GLY A 42 6.75 -2.39 -2.12
CA GLY A 42 7.96 -2.71 -2.87
C GLY A 42 9.24 -2.62 -2.03
N SER A 43 10.39 -2.73 -2.67
CA SER A 43 11.71 -2.68 -2.01
C SER A 43 11.98 -1.31 -1.37
N SER A 44 11.50 -0.22 -1.97
CA SER A 44 11.64 1.14 -1.43
C SER A 44 10.88 1.33 -0.12
N TYR A 45 9.65 0.83 -0.02
CA TYR A 45 8.87 0.80 1.22
C TYR A 45 9.63 0.07 2.34
N TRP A 46 10.16 -1.12 2.06
CA TRP A 46 10.89 -1.92 3.05
C TRP A 46 12.21 -1.26 3.48
N ARG A 47 12.91 -0.59 2.57
CA ARG A 47 14.12 0.18 2.93
C ARG A 47 13.80 1.32 3.88
N ARG A 48 12.77 2.14 3.59
CA ARG A 48 12.35 3.25 4.47
C ARG A 48 11.94 2.74 5.86
N LEU A 49 11.15 1.67 5.92
CA LEU A 49 10.75 1.07 7.20
C LEU A 49 11.95 0.55 8.00
N ASN A 50 12.86 -0.18 7.36
CA ASN A 50 14.03 -0.73 8.04
C ASN A 50 14.98 0.38 8.52
N GLN A 51 15.16 1.45 7.76
CA GLN A 51 15.94 2.61 8.18
C GLN A 51 15.29 3.26 9.40
N SER A 52 13.99 3.53 9.38
CA SER A 52 13.26 4.10 10.50
C SER A 52 13.34 3.26 11.79
N LEU A 53 13.34 1.94 11.64
CA LEU A 53 13.51 1.02 12.78
C LEU A 53 14.96 1.05 13.31
N ALA A 54 15.95 1.08 12.42
CA ALA A 54 17.37 1.17 12.79
C ALA A 54 17.67 2.47 13.56
N ASP A 55 17.07 3.59 13.15
CA ASP A 55 17.22 4.90 13.78
C ASP A 55 16.75 4.92 15.26
N ILE A 56 15.88 3.98 15.62
CA ILE A 56 15.40 3.79 17.01
C ILE A 56 16.01 2.55 17.69
N GLY A 57 17.09 1.98 17.12
CA GLY A 57 17.81 0.86 17.70
C GLY A 57 17.20 -0.52 17.43
N ILE A 58 16.17 -0.63 16.60
CA ILE A 58 15.58 -1.92 16.22
C ILE A 58 16.24 -2.42 14.93
N GLN A 59 17.20 -3.35 15.09
CA GLN A 59 17.86 -3.98 13.96
C GLN A 59 17.02 -5.17 13.44
N ARG A 60 16.92 -5.27 12.12
CA ARG A 60 16.29 -6.40 11.45
C ARG A 60 17.31 -7.11 10.56
N PRO A 61 17.25 -8.44 10.42
CA PRO A 61 18.09 -9.14 9.47
C PRO A 61 17.80 -8.65 8.05
N ALA A 62 18.84 -8.63 7.21
CA ALA A 62 18.68 -8.40 5.79
C ALA A 62 17.73 -9.46 5.19
N PRO A 63 16.87 -9.10 4.23
CA PRO A 63 16.04 -10.07 3.53
C PRO A 63 16.92 -11.08 2.79
N SER A 64 16.46 -12.34 2.70
CA SER A 64 17.09 -13.32 1.83
C SER A 64 17.05 -12.88 0.36
N GLY A 65 17.90 -13.44 -0.48
CA GLY A 65 17.89 -13.12 -1.90
C GLY A 65 16.55 -13.34 -2.58
N GLU A 66 15.81 -14.38 -2.18
CA GLU A 66 14.44 -14.65 -2.66
C GLU A 66 13.45 -13.54 -2.25
N ILE A 67 13.46 -13.14 -0.98
CA ILE A 67 12.60 -12.05 -0.50
C ILE A 67 12.95 -10.73 -1.20
N LEU A 68 14.24 -10.45 -1.37
CA LEU A 68 14.69 -9.25 -2.07
C LEU A 68 14.19 -9.23 -3.52
N TRP A 69 14.34 -10.35 -4.24
CA TRP A 69 13.83 -10.49 -5.60
C TRP A 69 12.30 -10.28 -5.67
N MET A 70 11.54 -10.84 -4.72
CA MET A 70 10.08 -10.61 -4.64
C MET A 70 9.74 -9.14 -4.41
N LEU A 71 10.44 -8.47 -3.50
CA LEU A 71 10.23 -7.03 -3.22
C LEU A 71 10.54 -6.16 -4.44
N GLU A 72 11.61 -6.46 -5.17
CA GLU A 72 11.99 -5.77 -6.41
C GLU A 72 10.97 -6.04 -7.53
N SER A 73 10.46 -7.26 -7.63
CA SER A 73 9.39 -7.60 -8.57
C SER A 73 8.09 -6.83 -8.29
N VAL A 74 7.74 -6.62 -7.01
CA VAL A 74 6.61 -5.75 -6.64
C VAL A 74 6.90 -4.31 -7.02
N GLU A 75 8.09 -3.79 -6.71
CA GLU A 75 8.53 -2.42 -7.03
C GLU A 75 8.34 -2.09 -8.52
N GLN A 76 8.76 -2.99 -9.40
CA GLN A 76 8.66 -2.82 -10.87
C GLN A 76 7.20 -2.78 -11.37
N ARG A 77 6.25 -3.30 -10.61
CA ARG A 77 4.82 -3.32 -10.95
C ARG A 77 4.06 -2.12 -10.40
N ILE A 78 4.67 -1.29 -9.55
CA ILE A 78 4.03 -0.10 -9.00
C ILE A 78 3.70 0.87 -10.14
N THR A 79 2.44 1.24 -10.24
CA THR A 79 1.93 2.16 -11.27
C THR A 79 1.47 3.48 -10.69
N THR A 80 1.25 3.52 -9.38
CA THR A 80 0.65 4.67 -8.71
C THR A 80 1.33 4.89 -7.36
N THR A 81 1.80 6.11 -7.12
CA THR A 81 2.42 6.52 -5.85
C THR A 81 1.73 7.78 -5.36
N VAL A 82 1.09 7.68 -4.21
CA VAL A 82 0.32 8.78 -3.62
C VAL A 82 1.09 9.38 -2.46
N ASP A 83 1.35 10.68 -2.51
CA ASP A 83 1.89 11.45 -1.38
C ASP A 83 0.78 11.64 -0.34
N VAL A 84 0.99 11.10 0.87
CA VAL A 84 0.07 11.22 2.01
C VAL A 84 0.70 12.00 3.17
N GLY A 85 1.80 12.71 2.94
CA GLY A 85 2.51 13.50 3.94
C GLY A 85 1.60 14.50 4.66
N GLN A 86 0.70 15.16 3.94
CA GLN A 86 -0.24 16.12 4.54
C GLN A 86 -1.27 15.48 5.50
N VAL A 87 -1.47 14.17 5.45
CA VAL A 87 -2.42 13.43 6.29
C VAL A 87 -1.73 12.40 7.18
N ILE A 88 -0.41 12.46 7.28
CA ILE A 88 0.39 11.43 7.97
C ILE A 88 0.03 11.29 9.45
N ASP A 89 -0.30 12.38 10.13
CA ASP A 89 -0.71 12.35 11.53
C ASP A 89 -2.06 11.64 11.70
N ARG A 90 -2.99 11.84 10.76
CA ARG A 90 -4.27 11.10 10.74
C ARG A 90 -4.04 9.62 10.50
N LYS A 91 -3.15 9.28 9.58
CA LYS A 91 -2.74 7.89 9.29
C LYS A 91 -2.15 7.22 10.52
N ARG A 92 -1.25 7.91 11.24
CA ARG A 92 -0.66 7.43 12.48
C ARG A 92 -1.71 7.26 13.58
N THR A 93 -2.62 8.22 13.75
CA THR A 93 -3.73 8.14 14.70
C THR A 93 -4.64 6.95 14.41
N ALA A 94 -5.00 6.75 13.13
CA ALA A 94 -5.80 5.60 12.70
C ALA A 94 -5.13 4.27 13.03
N LEU A 95 -3.80 4.12 12.80
CA LEU A 95 -3.05 2.94 13.22
C LEU A 95 -3.15 2.71 14.73
N HIS A 96 -2.94 3.75 15.53
CA HIS A 96 -2.99 3.65 17.00
C HIS A 96 -4.40 3.38 17.56
N SER A 97 -5.46 3.61 16.78
CA SER A 97 -6.82 3.24 17.16
C SER A 97 -7.05 1.72 17.19
N HIS A 98 -6.18 0.94 16.54
CA HIS A 98 -6.15 -0.52 16.64
C HIS A 98 -5.40 -0.98 17.90
N ALA A 99 -5.88 -0.61 19.09
CA ALA A 99 -5.19 -0.75 20.37
C ALA A 99 -4.72 -2.18 20.68
N SER A 100 -5.48 -3.21 20.25
CA SER A 100 -5.11 -4.63 20.45
C SER A 100 -3.97 -5.10 19.54
N GLN A 101 -3.65 -4.40 18.44
CA GLN A 101 -2.70 -4.83 17.42
C GLN A 101 -1.46 -3.93 17.34
N VAL A 102 -1.62 -2.65 17.65
CA VAL A 102 -0.56 -1.64 17.44
C VAL A 102 0.72 -1.95 18.23
N GLY A 103 0.59 -2.47 19.44
CA GLY A 103 1.75 -2.78 20.31
C GLY A 103 2.67 -3.86 19.75
N SER A 104 2.14 -4.80 18.96
CA SER A 104 2.92 -5.86 18.29
C SER A 104 3.45 -5.43 16.92
N SER A 105 2.89 -4.36 16.34
CA SER A 105 3.26 -3.92 15.00
C SER A 105 4.58 -3.12 15.01
N LEU A 106 5.41 -3.34 13.98
CA LEU A 106 6.65 -2.56 13.81
C LEU A 106 6.34 -1.08 13.57
N ALA A 107 5.31 -0.78 12.80
CA ALA A 107 4.89 0.59 12.52
C ALA A 107 4.42 1.32 13.78
N GLY A 108 3.74 0.61 14.71
CA GLY A 108 3.28 1.18 15.98
C GLY A 108 4.41 1.58 16.94
N LYS A 109 5.61 1.05 16.75
CA LYS A 109 6.79 1.39 17.56
C LYS A 109 7.49 2.68 17.12
N LEU A 110 7.19 3.19 15.93
CA LEU A 110 7.88 4.33 15.36
C LEU A 110 7.42 5.65 15.99
N PRO A 111 8.35 6.51 16.47
CA PRO A 111 8.05 7.91 16.75
C PRO A 111 7.52 8.64 15.51
N ALA A 112 6.90 9.80 15.71
CA ALA A 112 6.22 10.53 14.62
C ALA A 112 7.13 10.82 13.42
N ALA A 113 8.36 11.25 13.64
CA ALA A 113 9.30 11.58 12.56
C ALA A 113 9.66 10.34 11.72
N GLN A 114 10.00 9.22 12.38
CA GLN A 114 10.34 7.95 11.72
C GLN A 114 9.11 7.33 11.04
N PHE A 115 7.92 7.48 11.65
CA PHE A 115 6.67 7.07 11.02
C PHE A 115 6.40 7.86 9.74
N SER A 116 6.58 9.19 9.78
CA SER A 116 6.44 10.04 8.59
C SER A 116 7.39 9.59 7.48
N TYR A 117 8.68 9.47 7.77
CA TYR A 117 9.67 9.04 6.79
C TYR A 117 9.37 7.66 6.17
N ALA A 118 8.85 6.72 6.97
CA ALA A 118 8.53 5.38 6.47
C ALA A 118 7.25 5.34 5.63
N PHE A 119 6.24 6.21 5.91
CA PHE A 119 4.87 6.02 5.47
C PHE A 119 4.22 7.25 4.83
N ASP A 120 4.98 8.29 4.49
CA ASP A 120 4.48 9.50 3.80
C ASP A 120 4.02 9.24 2.36
N THR A 121 4.36 8.09 1.81
CA THR A 121 3.89 7.64 0.50
C THR A 121 3.12 6.33 0.57
N GLU A 122 2.14 6.17 -0.30
CA GLU A 122 1.42 4.93 -0.52
C GLU A 122 1.56 4.46 -1.96
N GLU A 123 1.86 3.19 -2.14
CA GLU A 123 2.17 2.58 -3.42
C GLU A 123 1.08 1.58 -3.82
N TYR A 124 0.72 1.59 -5.12
CA TYR A 124 -0.33 0.73 -5.66
C TYR A 124 0.04 0.21 -7.03
N ILE A 125 -0.50 -0.97 -7.33
CA ILE A 125 -0.48 -1.59 -8.67
C ILE A 125 -1.88 -1.46 -9.24
N ARG A 126 -2.02 -0.78 -10.38
CA ARG A 126 -3.28 -0.66 -11.08
C ARG A 126 -3.57 -1.95 -11.86
N ALA A 127 -4.50 -2.76 -11.33
CA ALA A 127 -4.86 -4.06 -11.90
C ALA A 127 -5.91 -3.94 -13.01
N ARG A 128 -6.80 -2.93 -12.93
CA ARG A 128 -7.81 -2.63 -13.97
C ARG A 128 -7.95 -1.11 -14.12
N ASP A 129 -8.10 -0.68 -15.37
CA ASP A 129 -8.46 0.70 -15.72
C ASP A 129 -9.30 0.72 -16.99
N THR A 130 -10.45 1.38 -16.94
CA THR A 130 -11.31 1.65 -18.10
C THR A 130 -11.40 3.14 -18.42
N THR A 131 -10.62 3.98 -17.71
CA THR A 131 -10.62 5.44 -17.91
C THR A 131 -9.62 5.90 -18.97
N GLY A 132 -8.69 5.04 -19.35
CA GLY A 132 -7.65 5.34 -20.34
C GLY A 132 -6.55 6.28 -19.82
N THR A 133 -6.41 6.44 -18.50
CA THR A 133 -5.33 7.27 -17.93
C THR A 133 -3.97 6.59 -18.05
N SER A 134 -2.92 7.39 -18.29
CA SER A 134 -1.54 6.91 -18.37
C SER A 134 -0.95 6.64 -16.98
N THR A 135 0.08 5.77 -16.93
CA THR A 135 0.95 5.57 -15.76
C THR A 135 2.29 6.28 -15.97
N PRO A 136 3.03 6.68 -14.93
CA PRO A 136 2.64 6.55 -13.52
C PRO A 136 1.57 7.57 -13.10
N GLU A 137 0.79 7.22 -12.06
CA GLU A 137 -0.23 8.09 -11.46
C GLU A 137 0.22 8.59 -10.08
N GLY A 138 -0.16 9.84 -9.74
CA GLY A 138 0.03 10.42 -8.40
C GLY A 138 -1.24 10.43 -7.55
N ASP A 139 -2.37 9.94 -8.11
CA ASP A 139 -3.69 9.96 -7.46
C ASP A 139 -4.53 8.79 -7.97
N LEU A 140 -5.24 8.13 -7.06
CA LEU A 140 -6.13 7.00 -7.37
C LEU A 140 -7.41 7.42 -8.13
N PHE A 141 -7.80 8.69 -8.05
CA PHE A 141 -9.04 9.21 -8.64
C PHE A 141 -8.85 9.80 -10.05
N THR A 142 -7.62 9.87 -10.54
CA THR A 142 -7.32 10.39 -11.89
C THR A 142 -8.20 9.70 -12.93
N GLY A 143 -8.87 10.49 -13.77
CA GLY A 143 -9.76 10.00 -14.83
C GLY A 143 -11.14 9.52 -14.39
N LEU A 144 -11.42 9.47 -13.08
CA LEU A 144 -12.78 9.20 -12.60
C LEU A 144 -13.62 10.46 -12.67
N ALA A 145 -14.85 10.34 -13.19
CA ALA A 145 -15.82 11.45 -13.18
C ALA A 145 -16.09 11.87 -11.73
N ARG A 146 -16.01 13.17 -11.46
CA ARG A 146 -16.50 13.71 -10.19
C ARG A 146 -18.02 13.52 -10.18
N VAL A 147 -18.52 12.81 -9.18
CA VAL A 147 -19.95 12.82 -8.92
C VAL A 147 -20.27 14.25 -8.45
N SER A 148 -20.90 15.03 -9.32
CA SER A 148 -21.47 16.32 -8.90
C SER A 148 -22.52 16.00 -7.84
N SER A 149 -22.29 16.45 -6.61
CA SER A 149 -23.35 16.38 -5.58
C SER A 149 -24.53 17.20 -6.05
N PRO A 150 -25.77 16.69 -5.92
CA PRO A 150 -26.98 17.41 -6.26
C PRO A 150 -27.16 18.67 -5.40
#